data_605181324978dc184118e7182a7f7600
#
_entry.id   605181324978dc184118e7182a7f7600
#
_cell.length_a   1.000
_cell.length_b   1.000
_cell.length_c   1.000
_cell.angle_alpha   90.00
_cell.angle_beta   90.00
_cell.angle_gamma   90.00
#
_symmetry.space_group_name_H-M   'P 1'
#
loop_
_entity.id
_entity.type
_entity.pdbx_description
1 polymer ?
#
loop_
_entity_poly.entity_id
_entity_poly.type
_entity_poly.pdbx_seq_one_letter_code
_entity_poly.pdbx_strand_id
1 'polypeptide(L)'
;MILVGVPVKPVIGVNNRMINRIVRLAAIMLCFVPFVATAANFSSATIKGISTAYGFVLGQEHALLQIEKEYPDLAVNVILARAQFGAIFPGARIKLELRLKEIWGEKAFQVLSDTMQAKVIEMGSRQKVTRASAIDFLGQVQARSKGAVESPVLEYLLAVEYQNNSLREFVEGFRQRFQTNGSGKSQGIKVNLQLPKSWTAKDGERPHIVQKWVSLNSDYTELIQLIVMDAEDYNPTKQEMLQFVADGETKTVIPDGATYVASGNFSLEKQTGYWVEMTMPVERAGFKMYQESLVYQMFFRGKGIAILCSTGGQVGEQAKVGEAFQQRMKPLCQQVLNTLVLSQAY
;
A
#
# COMPACT_ATOMS: atom_id res chain seq x y z
N MET A 1 26.70 30.80 17.93
CA MET A 1 27.32 30.48 16.63
C MET A 1 26.21 29.87 15.78
N ILE A 2 25.56 30.68 14.94
CA ILE A 2 24.35 30.34 14.20
C ILE A 2 24.82 29.82 12.83
N LEU A 3 24.53 28.54 12.53
CA LEU A 3 24.74 27.99 11.18
C LEU A 3 23.46 28.25 10.36
N VAL A 4 23.60 29.20 9.45
CA VAL A 4 22.61 29.56 8.43
C VAL A 4 22.54 28.45 7.39
N GLY A 5 21.40 27.78 7.29
CA GLY A 5 21.11 26.82 6.22
C GLY A 5 20.91 27.54 4.88
N VAL A 6 21.75 27.21 3.91
CA VAL A 6 21.63 27.68 2.52
C VAL A 6 20.49 26.92 1.84
N PRO A 7 19.49 27.60 1.26
CA PRO A 7 18.45 26.93 0.48
C PRO A 7 19.04 26.49 -0.87
N VAL A 8 19.08 25.19 -1.11
CA VAL A 8 19.38 24.62 -2.44
C VAL A 8 18.20 24.91 -3.34
N LYS A 9 18.35 25.86 -4.26
CA LYS A 9 17.41 26.09 -5.34
C LYS A 9 17.39 24.89 -6.27
N PRO A 10 16.21 24.37 -6.69
CA PRO A 10 16.16 23.35 -7.72
C PRO A 10 16.65 23.95 -9.04
N VAL A 11 17.68 23.38 -9.61
CA VAL A 11 18.14 23.72 -10.98
C VAL A 11 17.05 23.22 -11.94
N ILE A 12 16.23 24.15 -12.40
CA ILE A 12 15.29 23.92 -13.51
C ILE A 12 16.13 23.97 -14.79
N GLY A 13 16.49 22.82 -15.30
CA GLY A 13 17.27 22.64 -16.51
C GLY A 13 16.69 21.61 -17.43
N VAL A 14 15.93 22.06 -18.41
CA VAL A 14 15.86 21.59 -19.80
C VAL A 14 15.67 20.08 -20.04
N ASN A 15 14.46 19.72 -20.57
CA ASN A 15 14.12 18.49 -21.31
C ASN A 15 13.83 17.15 -20.58
N ASN A 16 13.72 17.09 -19.30
CA ASN A 16 13.17 15.91 -18.59
C ASN A 16 11.69 15.63 -18.91
N ARG A 17 11.01 16.55 -19.59
CA ARG A 17 9.58 16.39 -19.97
C ARG A 17 9.33 15.32 -21.02
N MET A 18 10.34 14.94 -21.82
CA MET A 18 10.14 14.03 -22.96
C MET A 18 10.11 12.57 -22.55
N ILE A 19 11.07 12.09 -21.78
CA ILE A 19 11.12 10.67 -21.34
C ILE A 19 9.98 10.37 -20.40
N ASN A 20 9.63 11.29 -19.50
CA ASN A 20 8.44 11.20 -18.67
C ASN A 20 7.12 11.25 -19.49
N ARG A 21 7.11 11.84 -20.66
CA ARG A 21 5.95 11.81 -21.57
C ARG A 21 5.72 10.43 -22.19
N ILE A 22 6.75 9.66 -22.50
CA ILE A 22 6.61 8.28 -23.01
C ILE A 22 5.93 7.42 -21.96
N VAL A 23 6.36 7.51 -20.70
CA VAL A 23 5.78 6.77 -19.57
C VAL A 23 4.34 7.23 -19.29
N ARG A 24 4.05 8.53 -19.38
CA ARG A 24 2.70 9.10 -19.14
C ARG A 24 1.71 8.82 -20.27
N LEU A 25 2.14 8.80 -21.53
CA LEU A 25 1.24 8.59 -22.68
C LEU A 25 0.88 7.11 -22.88
N ALA A 26 1.72 6.17 -22.49
CA ALA A 26 1.35 4.76 -22.45
C ALA A 26 0.17 4.48 -21.50
N ALA A 27 -0.02 5.35 -20.50
CA ALA A 27 -1.11 5.24 -19.50
C ALA A 27 -2.47 5.75 -20.01
N ILE A 28 -2.54 6.61 -21.03
CA ILE A 28 -3.75 7.35 -21.40
C ILE A 28 -4.68 6.62 -22.39
N MET A 29 -4.20 5.59 -23.09
CA MET A 29 -4.96 4.97 -24.20
C MET A 29 -5.76 3.69 -23.85
N LEU A 30 -6.04 3.43 -22.59
CA LEU A 30 -6.79 2.23 -22.13
C LEU A 30 -8.33 2.38 -22.16
N CYS A 31 -8.88 3.34 -22.90
CA CYS A 31 -10.29 3.71 -22.76
C CYS A 31 -11.31 2.95 -23.61
N PHE A 32 -10.97 2.04 -24.51
CA PHE A 32 -11.99 1.39 -25.35
C PHE A 32 -11.70 -0.07 -25.68
N VAL A 33 -12.02 -0.97 -24.75
CA VAL A 33 -12.39 -2.35 -25.10
C VAL A 33 -13.55 -2.78 -24.20
N PRO A 34 -14.74 -3.09 -24.71
CA PRO A 34 -15.80 -3.68 -23.92
C PRO A 34 -15.46 -5.15 -23.67
N PHE A 35 -14.90 -5.47 -22.53
CA PHE A 35 -14.68 -6.85 -22.10
C PHE A 35 -15.79 -7.29 -21.15
N VAL A 36 -16.50 -8.35 -21.57
CA VAL A 36 -17.29 -9.18 -20.67
C VAL A 36 -16.29 -10.04 -19.90
N ALA A 37 -15.86 -9.56 -18.75
CA ALA A 37 -14.94 -10.27 -17.89
C ALA A 37 -15.74 -11.01 -16.82
N THR A 38 -15.60 -12.32 -16.81
CA THR A 38 -15.75 -13.12 -15.59
C THR A 38 -14.52 -12.79 -14.71
N ALA A 39 -14.44 -11.57 -14.24
CA ALA A 39 -13.27 -11.09 -13.51
C ALA A 39 -13.49 -11.30 -12.03
N ALA A 40 -12.52 -11.90 -11.38
CA ALA A 40 -12.23 -11.64 -9.99
C ALA A 40 -12.39 -10.13 -9.70
N ASN A 41 -12.92 -9.78 -8.53
CA ASN A 41 -13.45 -8.46 -8.16
C ASN A 41 -12.44 -7.28 -8.14
N PHE A 42 -11.62 -7.12 -9.17
CA PHE A 42 -10.68 -5.99 -9.26
C PHE A 42 -11.39 -4.70 -9.67
N SER A 43 -11.13 -3.61 -8.94
CA SER A 43 -11.65 -2.32 -9.35
C SER A 43 -10.99 -1.85 -10.65
N SER A 44 -11.73 -1.08 -11.47
CA SER A 44 -11.18 -0.45 -12.68
C SER A 44 -9.93 0.40 -12.39
N ALA A 45 -9.86 1.02 -11.22
CA ALA A 45 -8.69 1.78 -10.77
C ALA A 45 -7.47 0.88 -10.54
N THR A 46 -7.66 -0.29 -9.91
CA THR A 46 -6.60 -1.28 -9.70
C THR A 46 -6.07 -1.81 -11.03
N ILE A 47 -6.97 -2.19 -11.94
CA ILE A 47 -6.61 -2.66 -13.28
C ILE A 47 -5.79 -1.62 -14.03
N LYS A 48 -6.26 -0.38 -14.06
CA LYS A 48 -5.55 0.75 -14.68
C LYS A 48 -4.17 0.96 -14.06
N GLY A 49 -4.06 0.88 -12.75
CA GLY A 49 -2.80 1.09 -12.04
C GLY A 49 -1.77 0.01 -12.34
N ILE A 50 -2.17 -1.28 -12.31
CA ILE A 50 -1.29 -2.41 -12.67
C ILE A 50 -0.84 -2.29 -14.13
N SER A 51 -1.75 -1.95 -15.06
CA SER A 51 -1.41 -1.73 -16.46
C SER A 51 -0.45 -0.57 -16.66
N THR A 52 -0.61 0.51 -15.89
CA THR A 52 0.32 1.65 -15.91
C THR A 52 1.71 1.26 -15.42
N ALA A 53 1.79 0.47 -14.34
CA ALA A 53 3.05 -0.04 -13.82
C ALA A 53 3.72 -0.99 -14.82
N TYR A 54 2.95 -1.83 -15.52
CA TYR A 54 3.46 -2.70 -16.59
C TYR A 54 4.05 -1.89 -17.75
N GLY A 55 3.31 -0.89 -18.25
CA GLY A 55 3.81 0.01 -19.29
C GLY A 55 5.07 0.79 -18.87
N PHE A 56 5.15 1.20 -17.60
CA PHE A 56 6.34 1.84 -17.04
C PHE A 56 7.57 0.92 -17.09
N VAL A 57 7.44 -0.35 -16.69
CA VAL A 57 8.55 -1.31 -16.73
C VAL A 57 8.96 -1.61 -18.16
N LEU A 58 8.01 -1.82 -19.08
CA LEU A 58 8.30 -2.01 -20.50
C LEU A 58 9.07 -0.81 -21.10
N GLY A 59 8.61 0.40 -20.82
CA GLY A 59 9.26 1.63 -21.28
C GLY A 59 10.68 1.77 -20.75
N GLN A 60 10.89 1.45 -19.46
CA GLN A 60 12.22 1.47 -18.86
C GLN A 60 13.17 0.44 -19.48
N GLU A 61 12.70 -0.81 -19.67
CA GLU A 61 13.51 -1.86 -20.31
C GLU A 61 13.88 -1.49 -21.75
N HIS A 62 12.92 -0.96 -22.52
CA HIS A 62 13.18 -0.51 -23.89
C HIS A 62 14.19 0.63 -23.96
N ALA A 63 14.06 1.64 -23.09
CA ALA A 63 15.00 2.75 -23.03
C ALA A 63 16.42 2.30 -22.66
N LEU A 64 16.55 1.36 -21.71
CA LEU A 64 17.84 0.79 -21.34
C LEU A 64 18.48 0.01 -22.52
N LEU A 65 17.68 -0.74 -23.30
CA LEU A 65 18.15 -1.44 -24.49
C LEU A 65 18.61 -0.46 -25.59
N GLN A 66 17.90 0.64 -25.79
CA GLN A 66 18.30 1.68 -26.74
C GLN A 66 19.62 2.35 -26.32
N ILE A 67 19.76 2.69 -25.06
CA ILE A 67 21.01 3.30 -24.53
C ILE A 67 22.19 2.34 -24.75
N GLU A 68 22.04 1.07 -24.42
CA GLU A 68 23.08 0.06 -24.59
C GLU A 68 23.50 -0.09 -26.06
N LYS A 69 22.54 -0.01 -27.00
CA LYS A 69 22.79 -0.08 -28.44
C LYS A 69 23.47 1.18 -29.00
N GLU A 70 22.99 2.37 -28.60
CA GLU A 70 23.48 3.65 -29.13
C GLU A 70 24.77 4.12 -28.48
N TYR A 71 25.01 3.73 -27.22
CA TYR A 71 26.18 4.10 -26.42
C TYR A 71 26.82 2.87 -25.75
N PRO A 72 27.55 2.04 -26.50
CA PRO A 72 28.18 0.82 -25.98
C PRO A 72 29.14 1.06 -24.80
N ASP A 73 29.73 2.25 -24.72
CA ASP A 73 30.58 2.66 -23.60
C ASP A 73 29.79 2.86 -22.28
N LEU A 74 28.46 2.99 -22.32
CA LEU A 74 27.58 3.03 -21.15
C LEU A 74 27.02 1.66 -20.76
N ALA A 75 27.38 0.55 -21.45
CA ALA A 75 26.83 -0.78 -21.22
C ALA A 75 26.95 -1.23 -19.75
N VAL A 76 28.11 -0.96 -19.11
CA VAL A 76 28.33 -1.27 -17.68
C VAL A 76 27.33 -0.51 -16.78
N ASN A 77 27.08 0.76 -17.09
CA ASN A 77 26.12 1.58 -16.34
C ASN A 77 24.68 1.07 -16.54
N VAL A 78 24.33 0.60 -17.74
CA VAL A 78 23.03 -0.03 -18.04
C VAL A 78 22.85 -1.32 -17.22
N ILE A 79 23.86 -2.19 -17.19
CA ILE A 79 23.84 -3.43 -16.39
C ILE A 79 23.67 -3.10 -14.91
N LEU A 80 24.41 -2.13 -14.39
CA LEU A 80 24.32 -1.71 -13.00
C LEU A 80 22.93 -1.15 -12.67
N ALA A 81 22.37 -0.28 -13.51
CA ALA A 81 21.04 0.28 -13.32
C ALA A 81 19.95 -0.81 -13.32
N ARG A 82 20.02 -1.77 -14.26
CA ARG A 82 19.12 -2.94 -14.27
C ARG A 82 19.26 -3.77 -13.00
N ALA A 83 20.47 -4.07 -12.56
CA ALA A 83 20.73 -4.87 -11.38
C ALA A 83 20.20 -4.19 -10.11
N GLN A 84 20.42 -2.90 -9.95
CA GLN A 84 19.94 -2.12 -8.80
C GLN A 84 18.40 -2.06 -8.75
N PHE A 85 17.75 -1.80 -9.88
CA PHE A 85 16.28 -1.82 -9.95
C PHE A 85 15.74 -3.23 -9.68
N GLY A 86 16.35 -4.26 -10.30
CA GLY A 86 15.95 -5.66 -10.11
C GLY A 86 16.21 -6.20 -8.71
N ALA A 87 17.14 -5.61 -7.95
CA ALA A 87 17.35 -5.99 -6.54
C ALA A 87 16.16 -5.59 -5.64
N ILE A 88 15.47 -4.51 -5.97
CA ILE A 88 14.28 -4.05 -5.22
C ILE A 88 12.99 -4.62 -5.79
N PHE A 89 12.89 -4.70 -7.11
CA PHE A 89 11.72 -5.20 -7.83
C PHE A 89 12.07 -6.44 -8.68
N PRO A 90 12.48 -7.56 -8.05
CA PRO A 90 12.91 -8.76 -8.77
C PRO A 90 11.77 -9.34 -9.59
N GLY A 91 11.99 -9.45 -10.91
CA GLY A 91 10.97 -9.98 -11.82
C GLY A 91 9.71 -9.11 -11.93
N ALA A 92 9.80 -7.79 -11.68
CA ALA A 92 8.65 -6.87 -11.71
C ALA A 92 7.78 -7.05 -12.97
N ARG A 93 8.39 -7.16 -14.14
CA ARG A 93 7.68 -7.39 -15.39
C ARG A 93 6.84 -8.68 -15.33
N ILE A 94 7.47 -9.79 -14.95
CA ILE A 94 6.81 -11.10 -14.90
C ILE A 94 5.66 -11.10 -13.89
N LYS A 95 5.87 -10.50 -12.72
CA LYS A 95 4.84 -10.40 -11.67
C LYS A 95 3.63 -9.57 -12.13
N LEU A 96 3.88 -8.45 -12.82
CA LEU A 96 2.83 -7.62 -13.42
C LEU A 96 2.08 -8.36 -14.54
N GLU A 97 2.80 -9.09 -15.39
CA GLU A 97 2.20 -9.95 -16.44
C GLU A 97 1.30 -11.02 -15.85
N LEU A 98 1.77 -11.74 -14.83
CA LEU A 98 0.97 -12.77 -14.16
C LEU A 98 -0.30 -12.16 -13.57
N ARG A 99 -0.19 -11.00 -12.91
CA ARG A 99 -1.35 -10.31 -12.32
C ARG A 99 -2.35 -9.83 -13.39
N LEU A 100 -1.87 -9.33 -14.52
CA LEU A 100 -2.73 -8.93 -15.62
C LEU A 100 -3.41 -10.13 -16.32
N LYS A 101 -2.72 -11.28 -16.41
CA LYS A 101 -3.30 -12.53 -16.91
C LYS A 101 -4.38 -13.07 -15.97
N GLU A 102 -4.21 -12.98 -14.67
CA GLU A 102 -5.25 -13.31 -13.68
C GLU A 102 -6.51 -12.44 -13.87
N ILE A 103 -6.33 -11.15 -14.17
CA ILE A 103 -7.42 -10.20 -14.35
C ILE A 103 -8.16 -10.42 -15.66
N TRP A 104 -7.45 -10.58 -16.77
CA TRP A 104 -8.04 -10.56 -18.12
C TRP A 104 -8.02 -11.90 -18.84
N GLY A 105 -7.28 -12.86 -18.33
CA GLY A 105 -6.98 -14.11 -19.05
C GLY A 105 -5.86 -13.94 -20.07
N GLU A 106 -5.26 -15.05 -20.46
CA GLU A 106 -4.07 -15.11 -21.31
C GLU A 106 -4.26 -14.39 -22.65
N LYS A 107 -5.40 -14.65 -23.35
CA LYS A 107 -5.64 -14.08 -24.69
C LYS A 107 -5.77 -12.57 -24.69
N ALA A 108 -6.52 -12.01 -23.75
CA ALA A 108 -6.72 -10.57 -23.66
C ALA A 108 -5.44 -9.86 -23.19
N PHE A 109 -4.69 -10.47 -22.27
CA PHE A 109 -3.38 -9.97 -21.89
C PHE A 109 -2.41 -9.95 -23.08
N GLN A 110 -2.37 -10.99 -23.92
CA GLN A 110 -1.48 -11.01 -25.10
C GLN A 110 -1.73 -9.82 -26.02
N VAL A 111 -3.00 -9.54 -26.35
CA VAL A 111 -3.38 -8.38 -27.17
C VAL A 111 -2.92 -7.06 -26.55
N LEU A 112 -3.10 -6.90 -25.25
CA LEU A 112 -2.63 -5.73 -24.51
C LEU A 112 -1.11 -5.59 -24.57
N SER A 113 -0.40 -6.69 -24.28
CA SER A 113 1.07 -6.73 -24.25
C SER A 113 1.65 -6.35 -25.62
N ASP A 114 1.15 -6.96 -26.70
CA ASP A 114 1.60 -6.66 -28.06
C ASP A 114 1.35 -5.19 -28.43
N THR A 115 0.17 -4.67 -28.06
CA THR A 115 -0.18 -3.27 -28.31
C THR A 115 0.74 -2.32 -27.53
N MET A 116 1.01 -2.61 -26.26
CA MET A 116 1.90 -1.80 -25.43
C MET A 116 3.34 -1.85 -25.95
N GLN A 117 3.85 -3.03 -26.29
CA GLN A 117 5.21 -3.19 -26.84
C GLN A 117 5.37 -2.43 -28.16
N ALA A 118 4.42 -2.58 -29.10
CA ALA A 118 4.43 -1.85 -30.37
C ALA A 118 4.48 -0.33 -30.12
N LYS A 119 3.68 0.15 -29.19
CA LYS A 119 3.64 1.57 -28.85
C LYS A 119 4.93 2.08 -28.19
N VAL A 120 5.53 1.32 -27.30
CA VAL A 120 6.82 1.65 -26.67
C VAL A 120 7.92 1.74 -27.73
N ILE A 121 7.96 0.81 -28.69
CA ILE A 121 8.90 0.81 -29.81
C ILE A 121 8.68 2.03 -30.70
N GLU A 122 7.41 2.31 -31.09
CA GLU A 122 7.06 3.47 -31.92
C GLU A 122 7.49 4.78 -31.26
N MET A 123 7.22 4.94 -29.97
CA MET A 123 7.59 6.15 -29.22
C MET A 123 9.11 6.28 -29.08
N GLY A 124 9.82 5.17 -28.83
CA GLY A 124 11.27 5.13 -28.78
C GLY A 124 11.93 5.52 -30.10
N SER A 125 11.40 5.03 -31.22
CA SER A 125 11.96 5.33 -32.56
C SER A 125 11.81 6.80 -32.98
N ARG A 126 10.84 7.51 -32.42
CA ARG A 126 10.62 8.96 -32.69
C ARG A 126 11.54 9.86 -31.89
N GLN A 127 12.26 9.33 -30.91
CA GLN A 127 13.08 10.10 -30.00
C GLN A 127 14.57 9.83 -30.23
N LYS A 128 15.31 10.88 -30.59
CA LYS A 128 16.78 10.78 -30.64
C LYS A 128 17.31 10.82 -29.20
N VAL A 129 17.88 9.73 -28.76
CA VAL A 129 18.56 9.67 -27.45
C VAL A 129 19.89 10.41 -27.60
N THR A 130 20.13 11.42 -26.76
CA THR A 130 21.45 12.06 -26.66
C THR A 130 22.23 11.41 -25.52
N ARG A 131 23.58 11.48 -25.58
CA ARG A 131 24.43 10.93 -24.52
C ARG A 131 24.09 11.53 -23.14
N ALA A 132 23.81 12.83 -23.07
CA ALA A 132 23.43 13.50 -21.84
C ALA A 132 22.11 12.95 -21.28
N SER A 133 21.08 12.77 -22.16
CA SER A 133 19.81 12.19 -21.74
C SER A 133 19.92 10.72 -21.33
N ALA A 134 20.83 9.97 -21.93
CA ALA A 134 21.13 8.59 -21.56
C ALA A 134 21.70 8.49 -20.14
N ILE A 135 22.71 9.34 -19.83
CA ILE A 135 23.31 9.39 -18.48
C ILE A 135 22.27 9.80 -17.42
N ASP A 136 21.47 10.83 -17.72
CA ASP A 136 20.41 11.29 -16.82
C ASP A 136 19.38 10.18 -16.56
N PHE A 137 18.93 9.47 -17.60
CA PHE A 137 18.00 8.36 -17.47
C PHE A 137 18.56 7.20 -16.62
N LEU A 138 19.84 6.85 -16.80
CA LEU A 138 20.50 5.84 -15.97
C LEU A 138 20.49 6.27 -14.48
N GLY A 139 20.79 7.54 -14.20
CA GLY A 139 20.66 8.11 -12.85
C GLY A 139 19.24 8.01 -12.29
N GLN A 140 18.22 8.26 -13.12
CA GLN A 140 16.82 8.08 -12.71
C GLN A 140 16.49 6.62 -12.38
N VAL A 141 16.93 5.64 -13.20
CA VAL A 141 16.73 4.21 -12.92
C VAL A 141 17.41 3.80 -11.61
N GLN A 142 18.60 4.32 -11.34
CA GLN A 142 19.28 4.11 -10.06
C GLN A 142 18.52 4.73 -8.89
N ALA A 143 17.96 5.94 -9.06
CA ALA A 143 17.14 6.57 -8.02
C ALA A 143 15.85 5.78 -7.75
N ARG A 144 15.25 5.14 -8.76
CA ARG A 144 14.07 4.27 -8.64
C ARG A 144 14.33 3.07 -7.74
N SER A 145 15.54 2.53 -7.71
CA SER A 145 15.94 1.48 -6.76
C SER A 145 15.90 1.94 -5.29
N LYS A 146 15.84 3.25 -5.05
CA LYS A 146 15.69 3.86 -3.72
C LYS A 146 14.27 4.39 -3.46
N GLY A 147 13.30 3.97 -4.26
CA GLY A 147 11.91 4.38 -4.12
C GLY A 147 11.53 5.68 -4.83
N ALA A 148 12.42 6.30 -5.62
CA ALA A 148 12.11 7.48 -6.42
C ALA A 148 11.30 7.13 -7.68
N VAL A 149 10.20 6.41 -7.50
CA VAL A 149 9.21 6.10 -8.53
C VAL A 149 7.96 6.93 -8.26
N GLU A 150 7.41 7.57 -9.31
CA GLU A 150 6.21 8.40 -9.16
C GLU A 150 4.98 7.54 -8.78
N SER A 151 4.15 8.08 -7.87
CA SER A 151 2.82 7.53 -7.59
C SER A 151 1.90 7.71 -8.80
N PRO A 152 0.98 6.79 -9.10
CA PRO A 152 0.72 5.56 -8.34
C PRO A 152 1.55 4.34 -8.79
N VAL A 153 2.57 4.50 -9.65
CA VAL A 153 3.36 3.38 -10.19
C VAL A 153 4.09 2.64 -9.08
N LEU A 154 4.69 3.38 -8.14
CA LEU A 154 5.41 2.79 -7.02
C LEU A 154 4.50 1.87 -6.21
N GLU A 155 3.31 2.31 -5.88
CA GLU A 155 2.35 1.55 -5.08
C GLU A 155 1.99 0.22 -5.75
N TYR A 156 1.81 0.21 -7.07
CA TYR A 156 1.50 -1.02 -7.82
C TYR A 156 2.70 -1.94 -8.00
N LEU A 157 3.91 -1.40 -8.16
CA LEU A 157 5.14 -2.20 -8.14
C LEU A 157 5.33 -2.89 -6.80
N LEU A 158 5.16 -2.15 -5.69
CA LEU A 158 5.23 -2.70 -4.34
C LEU A 158 4.11 -3.72 -4.08
N ALA A 159 2.89 -3.44 -4.55
CA ALA A 159 1.78 -4.35 -4.41
C ALA A 159 2.09 -5.72 -5.04
N VAL A 160 2.60 -5.78 -6.27
CA VAL A 160 2.93 -7.06 -6.90
C VAL A 160 4.20 -7.70 -6.32
N GLU A 161 5.18 -6.89 -5.86
CA GLU A 161 6.40 -7.40 -5.22
C GLU A 161 6.10 -8.08 -3.88
N TYR A 162 5.25 -7.45 -3.07
CA TYR A 162 4.91 -7.89 -1.72
C TYR A 162 3.50 -8.48 -1.62
N GLN A 163 2.99 -9.07 -2.69
CA GLN A 163 1.61 -9.53 -2.83
C GLN A 163 1.10 -10.35 -1.65
N ASN A 164 1.94 -11.20 -1.07
CA ASN A 164 1.58 -12.06 0.06
C ASN A 164 2.37 -11.74 1.32
N ASN A 165 3.03 -10.57 1.38
CA ASN A 165 3.90 -10.24 2.49
C ASN A 165 4.01 -8.71 2.72
N SER A 166 2.88 -8.05 3.00
CA SER A 166 2.86 -6.62 3.35
C SER A 166 3.67 -6.30 4.62
N LEU A 167 3.90 -7.28 5.49
CA LEU A 167 4.80 -7.13 6.63
C LEU A 167 6.24 -6.89 6.16
N ARG A 168 6.70 -7.65 5.16
CA ARG A 168 8.04 -7.49 4.61
C ARG A 168 8.20 -6.11 3.93
N GLU A 169 7.21 -5.65 3.17
CA GLU A 169 7.16 -4.30 2.61
C GLU A 169 7.37 -3.25 3.71
N PHE A 170 6.61 -3.38 4.79
CA PHE A 170 6.68 -2.47 5.91
C PHE A 170 8.05 -2.48 6.60
N VAL A 171 8.63 -3.65 6.85
CA VAL A 171 9.93 -3.83 7.51
C VAL A 171 11.09 -3.32 6.64
N GLU A 172 11.02 -3.51 5.33
CA GLU A 172 12.02 -3.01 4.37
C GLU A 172 11.95 -1.49 4.15
N GLY A 173 11.00 -0.81 4.82
CA GLY A 173 10.95 0.66 4.88
C GLY A 173 10.04 1.30 3.84
N PHE A 174 9.33 0.54 3.02
CA PHE A 174 8.32 1.08 2.11
C PHE A 174 7.04 1.40 2.87
N ARG A 175 7.04 2.60 3.48
CA ARG A 175 5.97 3.07 4.37
C ARG A 175 5.43 4.40 3.90
N GLN A 176 4.15 4.60 4.12
CA GLN A 176 3.50 5.91 4.06
C GLN A 176 3.22 6.40 5.48
N ARG A 177 3.33 7.71 5.68
CA ARG A 177 3.01 8.34 6.96
C ARG A 177 1.61 8.93 6.89
N PHE A 178 0.87 8.75 7.98
CA PHE A 178 -0.42 9.38 8.19
C PHE A 178 -0.37 10.17 9.50
N GLN A 179 -0.99 11.34 9.49
CA GLN A 179 -1.04 12.21 10.65
C GLN A 179 -2.41 12.88 10.72
N THR A 180 -3.01 12.92 11.91
CA THR A 180 -4.17 13.73 12.18
C THR A 180 -3.75 15.07 12.77
N ASN A 181 -4.52 16.12 12.48
CA ASN A 181 -4.32 17.46 13.05
C ASN A 181 -5.22 17.74 14.27
N GLY A 182 -6.03 16.78 14.67
CA GLY A 182 -7.02 16.93 15.75
C GLY A 182 -8.39 17.41 15.28
N SER A 183 -8.59 17.75 14.01
CA SER A 183 -9.89 18.22 13.51
C SER A 183 -10.77 17.08 12.99
N GLY A 184 -12.05 17.36 12.79
CA GLY A 184 -13.02 16.43 12.22
C GLY A 184 -13.14 15.12 13.00
N LYS A 185 -13.05 14.00 12.32
CA LYS A 185 -13.22 12.65 12.89
C LYS A 185 -12.17 12.25 13.92
N SER A 186 -11.04 12.97 14.00
CA SER A 186 -10.02 12.74 15.05
C SER A 186 -10.35 13.37 16.40
N GLN A 187 -11.42 14.16 16.49
CA GLN A 187 -12.04 14.65 17.74
C GLN A 187 -11.03 15.22 18.75
N GLY A 188 -10.09 16.04 18.32
CA GLY A 188 -9.05 16.63 19.16
C GLY A 188 -7.78 15.78 19.27
N ILE A 189 -7.77 14.54 18.84
CA ILE A 189 -6.61 13.63 18.96
C ILE A 189 -5.64 13.80 17.79
N LYS A 190 -4.36 13.99 18.12
CA LYS A 190 -3.26 14.04 17.14
C LYS A 190 -2.47 12.74 17.16
N VAL A 191 -2.67 11.93 16.12
CA VAL A 191 -2.02 10.63 15.93
C VAL A 191 -1.06 10.70 14.75
N ASN A 192 0.13 10.16 14.89
CA ASN A 192 1.02 9.79 13.79
C ASN A 192 1.02 8.28 13.66
N LEU A 193 1.02 7.76 12.44
CA LEU A 193 0.96 6.34 12.14
C LEU A 193 1.68 6.05 10.83
N GLN A 194 2.31 4.88 10.71
CA GLN A 194 2.91 4.41 9.46
C GLN A 194 2.17 3.17 8.96
N LEU A 195 1.96 3.12 7.64
CA LEU A 195 1.27 2.03 6.94
C LEU A 195 2.15 1.55 5.77
N PRO A 196 1.93 0.33 5.24
CA PRO A 196 2.61 -0.07 4.00
C PRO A 196 2.33 0.91 2.87
N LYS A 197 3.31 1.21 2.07
CA LYS A 197 3.22 2.22 1.00
C LYS A 197 2.25 1.80 -0.11
N SER A 198 2.14 0.50 -0.39
CA SER A 198 1.21 -0.04 -1.40
C SER A 198 -0.27 0.01 -0.97
N TRP A 199 -0.58 0.32 0.28
CA TRP A 199 -1.95 0.37 0.76
C TRP A 199 -2.63 1.69 0.42
N THR A 200 -3.87 1.62 -0.07
CA THR A 200 -4.63 2.80 -0.46
C THR A 200 -5.44 3.35 0.70
N ALA A 201 -5.24 4.62 1.01
CA ALA A 201 -6.08 5.35 1.96
C ALA A 201 -7.47 5.57 1.37
N LYS A 202 -8.51 5.33 2.19
CA LYS A 202 -9.93 5.54 1.89
C LYS A 202 -10.58 6.26 3.05
N ASP A 203 -11.53 7.13 2.77
CA ASP A 203 -12.32 7.76 3.82
C ASP A 203 -13.11 6.72 4.61
N GLY A 204 -13.23 6.94 5.91
CA GLY A 204 -14.11 6.14 6.75
C GLY A 204 -15.58 6.47 6.47
N GLU A 205 -16.42 5.45 6.35
CA GLU A 205 -17.87 5.67 6.09
C GLU A 205 -18.64 6.14 7.34
N ARG A 206 -18.10 5.87 8.54
CA ARG A 206 -18.75 6.23 9.82
C ARG A 206 -18.04 7.40 10.49
N PRO A 207 -18.73 8.21 11.31
CA PRO A 207 -18.16 9.40 11.94
C PRO A 207 -16.92 9.13 12.80
N HIS A 208 -16.83 7.96 13.42
CA HIS A 208 -15.71 7.56 14.28
C HIS A 208 -14.54 6.92 13.53
N ILE A 209 -14.69 6.56 12.24
CA ILE A 209 -13.58 6.01 11.44
C ILE A 209 -12.82 7.20 10.83
N VAL A 210 -11.66 7.50 11.40
CA VAL A 210 -10.82 8.62 10.97
C VAL A 210 -10.28 8.37 9.58
N GLN A 211 -9.70 7.18 9.37
CA GLN A 211 -9.13 6.75 8.10
C GLN A 211 -9.14 5.23 8.03
N LYS A 212 -9.28 4.70 6.82
CA LYS A 212 -9.06 3.29 6.51
C LYS A 212 -8.03 3.13 5.40
N TRP A 213 -7.28 2.04 5.45
CA TRP A 213 -6.33 1.64 4.41
C TRP A 213 -6.67 0.23 3.96
N VAL A 214 -6.68 0.04 2.67
CA VAL A 214 -6.99 -1.24 2.03
C VAL A 214 -5.81 -1.70 1.20
N SER A 215 -5.49 -2.98 1.31
CA SER A 215 -4.44 -3.58 0.51
C SER A 215 -4.84 -3.61 -0.97
N LEU A 216 -3.93 -3.21 -1.87
CA LEU A 216 -4.14 -3.34 -3.31
C LEU A 216 -4.06 -4.80 -3.79
N ASN A 217 -3.51 -5.68 -2.95
CA ASN A 217 -3.25 -7.09 -3.29
C ASN A 217 -4.40 -8.03 -2.97
N SER A 218 -5.25 -7.66 -2.03
CA SER A 218 -6.23 -8.54 -1.42
C SER A 218 -7.66 -8.27 -1.87
N ASP A 219 -7.85 -7.60 -3.00
CA ASP A 219 -9.19 -7.23 -3.50
C ASP A 219 -10.04 -6.51 -2.45
N TYR A 220 -9.36 -5.67 -1.64
CA TYR A 220 -9.94 -4.94 -0.52
C TYR A 220 -10.43 -5.83 0.64
N THR A 221 -10.00 -7.08 0.72
CA THR A 221 -10.34 -7.97 1.84
C THR A 221 -9.45 -7.75 3.06
N GLU A 222 -8.23 -7.20 2.87
CA GLU A 222 -7.34 -6.78 3.97
C GLU A 222 -7.50 -5.29 4.24
N LEU A 223 -7.71 -4.94 5.50
CA LEU A 223 -8.10 -3.61 5.94
C LEU A 223 -7.43 -3.23 7.26
N ILE A 224 -6.93 -2.00 7.36
CA ILE A 224 -6.53 -1.36 8.61
C ILE A 224 -7.36 -0.09 8.78
N GLN A 225 -7.87 0.16 9.99
CA GLN A 225 -8.62 1.38 10.32
C GLN A 225 -8.05 2.05 11.56
N LEU A 226 -7.96 3.37 11.52
CA LEU A 226 -7.84 4.21 12.71
C LEU A 226 -9.22 4.71 13.11
N ILE A 227 -9.61 4.44 14.34
CA ILE A 227 -10.90 4.78 14.91
C ILE A 227 -10.65 5.71 16.10
N VAL A 228 -11.42 6.79 16.19
CA VAL A 228 -11.49 7.66 17.37
C VAL A 228 -12.95 7.88 17.71
N MET A 229 -13.32 7.54 18.93
CA MET A 229 -14.70 7.67 19.44
C MET A 229 -14.71 8.40 20.76
N ASP A 230 -15.82 9.04 21.07
CA ASP A 230 -16.05 9.63 22.37
C ASP A 230 -16.13 8.52 23.44
N ALA A 231 -15.46 8.71 24.53
CA ALA A 231 -15.49 7.81 25.69
C ALA A 231 -16.09 8.48 26.93
N GLU A 232 -16.83 9.60 26.75
CA GLU A 232 -17.54 10.31 27.83
C GLU A 232 -16.64 10.57 29.05
N ASP A 233 -15.41 11.08 28.77
CA ASP A 233 -14.37 11.33 29.78
C ASP A 233 -13.82 10.07 30.50
N TYR A 234 -14.19 8.87 30.05
CA TYR A 234 -13.62 7.64 30.56
C TYR A 234 -12.12 7.55 30.27
N ASN A 235 -11.32 7.55 31.33
CA ASN A 235 -9.87 7.42 31.28
C ASN A 235 -9.44 6.37 32.30
N PRO A 236 -9.52 5.08 31.97
CA PRO A 236 -9.23 4.01 32.90
C PRO A 236 -7.77 4.03 33.34
N THR A 237 -7.52 3.68 34.58
CA THR A 237 -6.18 3.44 35.11
C THR A 237 -5.60 2.14 34.49
N LYS A 238 -4.29 2.03 34.62
CA LYS A 238 -3.61 0.77 34.22
C LYS A 238 -4.23 -0.44 34.94
N GLN A 239 -4.55 -0.33 36.22
CA GLN A 239 -5.07 -1.44 37.01
C GLN A 239 -6.47 -1.86 36.54
N GLU A 240 -7.35 -0.88 36.27
CA GLU A 240 -8.68 -1.15 35.74
C GLU A 240 -8.60 -1.86 34.38
N MET A 241 -7.67 -1.47 33.48
CA MET A 241 -7.49 -2.15 32.21
C MET A 241 -6.96 -3.59 32.37
N LEU A 242 -6.04 -3.82 33.30
CA LEU A 242 -5.56 -5.16 33.59
C LEU A 242 -6.68 -6.05 34.16
N GLN A 243 -7.50 -5.50 35.05
CA GLN A 243 -8.63 -6.20 35.65
C GLN A 243 -9.71 -6.53 34.62
N PHE A 244 -10.08 -5.56 33.76
CA PHE A 244 -11.04 -5.72 32.68
C PHE A 244 -10.71 -6.93 31.78
N VAL A 245 -9.44 -7.12 31.45
CA VAL A 245 -9.01 -8.29 30.66
C VAL A 245 -8.99 -9.55 31.51
N ALA A 246 -8.52 -9.49 32.74
CA ALA A 246 -8.44 -10.65 33.65
C ALA A 246 -9.84 -11.22 33.98
N ASP A 247 -10.84 -10.37 34.12
CA ASP A 247 -12.23 -10.76 34.38
C ASP A 247 -12.95 -11.28 33.10
N GLY A 248 -12.29 -11.20 31.95
CA GLY A 248 -12.83 -11.65 30.66
C GLY A 248 -13.91 -10.72 30.09
N GLU A 249 -14.01 -9.49 30.60
CA GLU A 249 -14.99 -8.49 30.15
C GLU A 249 -14.77 -8.05 28.69
N THR A 250 -13.59 -8.28 28.13
CA THR A 250 -13.30 -8.08 26.71
C THR A 250 -14.24 -8.83 25.77
N LYS A 251 -14.94 -9.86 26.27
CA LYS A 251 -15.98 -10.58 25.51
C LYS A 251 -17.25 -9.75 25.32
N THR A 252 -17.46 -8.73 26.14
CA THR A 252 -18.67 -7.87 26.07
C THR A 252 -18.52 -6.74 25.05
N VAL A 253 -17.30 -6.45 24.58
CA VAL A 253 -17.05 -5.35 23.64
C VAL A 253 -17.01 -5.80 22.17
N ILE A 254 -17.15 -7.08 21.89
CA ILE A 254 -17.26 -7.57 20.51
C ILE A 254 -18.68 -7.30 19.96
N PRO A 255 -18.81 -7.05 18.64
CA PRO A 255 -20.14 -6.84 18.04
C PRO A 255 -21.03 -8.06 18.16
N ASP A 256 -22.35 -7.83 18.14
CA ASP A 256 -23.34 -8.91 18.06
C ASP A 256 -23.09 -9.78 16.83
N GLY A 257 -23.16 -11.10 17.03
CA GLY A 257 -22.89 -12.09 15.99
C GLY A 257 -21.41 -12.40 15.73
N ALA A 258 -20.48 -11.68 16.39
CA ALA A 258 -19.07 -12.04 16.38
C ALA A 258 -18.77 -13.17 17.37
N THR A 259 -17.78 -13.98 17.04
CA THR A 259 -17.22 -15.02 17.92
C THR A 259 -15.88 -14.52 18.48
N TYR A 260 -15.77 -14.49 19.79
CA TYR A 260 -14.53 -14.19 20.50
C TYR A 260 -13.48 -15.28 20.28
N VAL A 261 -12.24 -14.87 20.02
CA VAL A 261 -11.10 -15.78 19.85
C VAL A 261 -10.13 -15.64 21.02
N ALA A 262 -9.61 -14.44 21.23
CA ALA A 262 -8.62 -14.17 22.27
C ALA A 262 -8.59 -12.68 22.63
N SER A 263 -8.00 -12.36 23.77
CA SER A 263 -7.73 -10.98 24.19
C SER A 263 -6.51 -10.91 25.09
N GLY A 264 -6.02 -9.70 25.32
CA GLY A 264 -4.93 -9.43 26.23
C GLY A 264 -4.70 -7.93 26.40
N ASN A 265 -3.75 -7.59 27.25
CA ASN A 265 -3.34 -6.20 27.44
C ASN A 265 -2.16 -5.83 26.54
N PHE A 266 -2.03 -4.55 26.27
CA PHE A 266 -0.83 -3.95 25.68
C PHE A 266 -0.57 -2.58 26.34
N SER A 267 0.66 -2.09 26.17
CA SER A 267 1.02 -0.74 26.61
C SER A 267 1.72 -0.02 25.48
N LEU A 268 1.26 1.20 25.19
CA LEU A 268 1.80 2.07 24.16
C LEU A 268 1.62 3.53 24.56
N GLU A 269 2.61 4.40 24.30
CA GLU A 269 2.53 5.84 24.56
C GLU A 269 2.10 6.16 26.04
N LYS A 270 2.62 5.38 27.00
CA LYS A 270 2.27 5.46 28.43
C LYS A 270 0.81 5.11 28.75
N GLN A 271 0.03 4.69 27.75
CA GLN A 271 -1.34 4.20 27.95
C GLN A 271 -1.33 2.68 28.04
N THR A 272 -2.20 2.14 28.88
CA THR A 272 -2.51 0.71 28.90
C THR A 272 -3.84 0.51 28.19
N GLY A 273 -3.88 -0.43 27.28
CA GLY A 273 -5.09 -0.79 26.55
C GLY A 273 -5.28 -2.30 26.52
N TYR A 274 -6.29 -2.71 25.81
CA TYR A 274 -6.55 -4.13 25.51
C TYR A 274 -6.59 -4.37 24.02
N TRP A 275 -6.33 -5.61 23.63
CA TRP A 275 -6.64 -6.11 22.31
C TRP A 275 -7.65 -7.23 22.39
N VAL A 276 -8.46 -7.36 21.35
CA VAL A 276 -9.42 -8.45 21.18
C VAL A 276 -9.38 -8.96 19.74
N GLU A 277 -9.31 -10.28 19.61
CA GLU A 277 -9.37 -11.01 18.36
C GLU A 277 -10.73 -11.69 18.25
N MET A 278 -11.37 -11.54 17.09
CA MET A 278 -12.71 -12.03 16.85
C MET A 278 -12.90 -12.43 15.39
N THR A 279 -13.84 -13.32 15.17
CA THR A 279 -14.31 -13.68 13.83
C THR A 279 -15.78 -13.32 13.69
N MET A 280 -16.22 -12.97 12.49
CA MET A 280 -17.61 -12.65 12.26
C MET A 280 -18.05 -12.91 10.82
N PRO A 281 -19.28 -13.37 10.61
CA PRO A 281 -19.91 -13.26 9.31
C PRO A 281 -20.22 -11.80 9.03
N VAL A 282 -19.92 -11.34 7.81
CA VAL A 282 -20.27 -10.00 7.35
C VAL A 282 -21.02 -10.09 6.04
N GLU A 283 -21.98 -9.20 5.84
CA GLU A 283 -22.61 -9.04 4.54
C GLU A 283 -22.18 -7.72 3.93
N ARG A 284 -21.63 -7.77 2.72
CA ARG A 284 -21.14 -6.61 2.01
C ARG A 284 -21.60 -6.63 0.57
N ALA A 285 -22.33 -5.60 0.16
CA ALA A 285 -22.91 -5.48 -1.18
C ALA A 285 -23.70 -6.73 -1.62
N GLY A 286 -24.45 -7.37 -0.69
CA GLY A 286 -25.22 -8.58 -0.95
C GLY A 286 -24.41 -9.89 -0.93
N PHE A 287 -23.10 -9.82 -0.68
CA PHE A 287 -22.25 -11.01 -0.55
C PHE A 287 -22.01 -11.37 0.90
N LYS A 288 -22.24 -12.64 1.24
CA LYS A 288 -21.88 -13.17 2.56
C LYS A 288 -20.40 -13.49 2.59
N MET A 289 -19.72 -12.88 3.54
CA MET A 289 -18.28 -13.02 3.75
C MET A 289 -18.00 -13.49 5.18
N TYR A 290 -16.82 -14.02 5.39
CA TYR A 290 -16.25 -14.30 6.70
C TYR A 290 -15.08 -13.35 6.92
N GLN A 291 -14.98 -12.79 8.12
CA GLN A 291 -13.92 -11.84 8.49
C GLN A 291 -13.29 -12.25 9.80
N GLU A 292 -11.97 -12.17 9.87
CA GLU A 292 -11.18 -12.27 11.09
C GLU A 292 -10.57 -10.89 11.38
N SER A 293 -10.64 -10.46 12.63
CA SER A 293 -10.30 -9.09 13.04
C SER A 293 -9.55 -9.06 14.35
N LEU A 294 -8.61 -8.11 14.46
CA LEU A 294 -7.90 -7.74 15.67
C LEU A 294 -8.10 -6.26 15.92
N VAL A 295 -8.56 -5.92 17.12
CA VAL A 295 -8.74 -4.54 17.57
C VAL A 295 -7.77 -4.28 18.71
N TYR A 296 -6.93 -3.27 18.59
CA TYR A 296 -6.19 -2.67 19.70
C TYR A 296 -6.91 -1.41 20.14
N GLN A 297 -7.34 -1.35 21.39
CA GLN A 297 -8.10 -0.24 21.97
C GLN A 297 -7.37 0.35 23.17
N MET A 298 -7.20 1.68 23.19
CA MET A 298 -6.69 2.44 24.34
C MET A 298 -7.53 3.70 24.56
N PHE A 299 -7.36 4.32 25.69
CA PHE A 299 -8.08 5.54 26.07
C PHE A 299 -7.08 6.67 26.33
N PHE A 300 -7.40 7.85 25.81
CA PHE A 300 -6.57 9.03 25.99
C PHE A 300 -7.43 10.30 25.89
N ARG A 301 -7.40 11.14 26.92
CA ARG A 301 -8.15 12.40 26.99
C ARG A 301 -9.65 12.25 26.72
N GLY A 302 -10.29 11.28 27.36
CA GLY A 302 -11.72 11.02 27.21
C GLY A 302 -12.12 10.47 25.83
N LYS A 303 -11.17 9.98 25.06
CA LYS A 303 -11.43 9.37 23.75
C LYS A 303 -10.92 7.94 23.73
N GLY A 304 -11.71 7.05 23.12
CA GLY A 304 -11.28 5.73 22.73
C GLY A 304 -10.56 5.80 21.39
N ILE A 305 -9.33 5.29 21.34
CA ILE A 305 -8.50 5.24 20.12
C ILE A 305 -8.28 3.79 19.79
N ALA A 306 -8.67 3.36 18.58
CA ALA A 306 -8.46 1.98 18.16
C ALA A 306 -7.77 1.87 16.81
N ILE A 307 -6.93 0.83 16.70
CA ILE A 307 -6.47 0.27 15.43
C ILE A 307 -7.19 -1.05 15.23
N LEU A 308 -8.00 -1.12 14.17
CA LEU A 308 -8.67 -2.34 13.75
C LEU A 308 -7.96 -2.87 12.50
N CYS A 309 -7.58 -4.13 12.51
CA CYS A 309 -7.01 -4.83 11.39
C CYS A 309 -7.85 -6.05 11.07
N SER A 310 -8.17 -6.28 9.80
CA SER A 310 -8.99 -7.42 9.42
C SER A 310 -8.59 -8.03 8.09
N THR A 311 -8.86 -9.32 7.98
CA THR A 311 -8.80 -10.09 6.73
C THR A 311 -10.17 -10.72 6.50
N GLY A 312 -10.67 -10.62 5.28
CA GLY A 312 -11.95 -11.21 4.88
C GLY A 312 -11.80 -12.16 3.70
N GLY A 313 -12.81 -13.00 3.50
CA GLY A 313 -12.92 -13.91 2.36
C GLY A 313 -14.35 -14.40 2.20
N GLN A 314 -14.59 -15.27 1.23
CA GLN A 314 -15.92 -15.84 1.00
C GLN A 314 -16.29 -16.83 2.10
N VAL A 315 -17.58 -17.01 2.31
CA VAL A 315 -18.09 -18.10 3.17
C VAL A 315 -17.66 -19.44 2.56
N GLY A 316 -17.03 -20.28 3.38
CA GLY A 316 -16.40 -21.54 2.95
C GLY A 316 -14.87 -21.48 2.92
N GLU A 317 -14.27 -20.27 2.98
CA GLU A 317 -12.82 -20.07 2.98
C GLU A 317 -12.25 -19.73 4.36
N GLN A 318 -12.95 -20.03 5.45
CA GLN A 318 -12.58 -19.64 6.82
C GLN A 318 -11.13 -20.05 7.18
N ALA A 319 -10.72 -21.26 6.80
CA ALA A 319 -9.36 -21.74 7.08
C ALA A 319 -8.29 -20.87 6.38
N LYS A 320 -8.51 -20.50 5.11
CA LYS A 320 -7.59 -19.62 4.37
C LYS A 320 -7.56 -18.20 4.96
N VAL A 321 -8.72 -17.68 5.36
CA VAL A 321 -8.83 -16.36 5.99
C VAL A 321 -8.06 -16.37 7.31
N GLY A 322 -8.26 -17.37 8.15
CA GLY A 322 -7.56 -17.53 9.41
C GLY A 322 -6.05 -17.65 9.24
N GLU A 323 -5.58 -18.48 8.30
CA GLU A 323 -4.16 -18.59 7.98
C GLU A 323 -3.57 -17.25 7.51
N ALA A 324 -4.22 -16.59 6.56
CA ALA A 324 -3.80 -15.29 6.06
C ALA A 324 -3.76 -14.23 7.17
N PHE A 325 -4.75 -14.25 8.06
CA PHE A 325 -4.81 -13.35 9.20
C PHE A 325 -3.65 -13.61 10.17
N GLN A 326 -3.45 -14.83 10.63
CA GLN A 326 -2.43 -15.18 11.62
C GLN A 326 -1.00 -14.99 11.08
N GLN A 327 -0.74 -15.36 9.82
CA GLN A 327 0.60 -15.30 9.24
C GLN A 327 0.98 -13.92 8.70
N ARG A 328 0.03 -13.12 8.24
CA ARG A 328 0.29 -11.86 7.53
C ARG A 328 -0.28 -10.63 8.23
N MET A 329 -1.59 -10.64 8.50
CA MET A 329 -2.28 -9.44 8.97
C MET A 329 -1.99 -9.11 10.42
N LYS A 330 -2.03 -10.09 11.31
CA LYS A 330 -1.80 -9.90 12.74
C LYS A 330 -0.37 -9.39 13.03
N PRO A 331 0.70 -9.96 12.44
CA PRO A 331 2.05 -9.41 12.61
C PRO A 331 2.21 -8.01 12.00
N LEU A 332 1.60 -7.74 10.84
CA LEU A 332 1.59 -6.40 10.25
C LEU A 332 0.88 -5.39 11.16
N CYS A 333 -0.29 -5.75 11.67
CA CYS A 333 -1.07 -4.92 12.59
C CYS A 333 -0.26 -4.50 13.81
N GLN A 334 0.48 -5.43 14.39
CA GLN A 334 1.36 -5.16 15.52
C GLN A 334 2.48 -4.18 15.15
N GLN A 335 3.10 -4.34 13.99
CA GLN A 335 4.12 -3.40 13.53
C GLN A 335 3.54 -2.01 13.25
N VAL A 336 2.37 -1.92 12.64
CA VAL A 336 1.66 -0.65 12.44
C VAL A 336 1.34 0.02 13.78
N LEU A 337 0.79 -0.73 14.74
CA LEU A 337 0.52 -0.24 16.09
C LEU A 337 1.79 0.33 16.76
N ASN A 338 2.93 -0.35 16.64
CA ASN A 338 4.20 0.08 17.21
C ASN A 338 4.71 1.42 16.65
N THR A 339 4.15 1.90 15.53
CA THR A 339 4.47 3.23 14.97
C THR A 339 3.50 4.32 15.40
N LEU A 340 2.45 3.97 16.15
CA LEU A 340 1.48 4.94 16.61
C LEU A 340 2.11 5.83 17.66
N VAL A 341 2.02 7.14 17.43
CA VAL A 341 2.49 8.17 18.37
C VAL A 341 1.36 9.14 18.66
N LEU A 342 1.06 9.33 19.94
CA LEU A 342 0.14 10.35 20.42
C LEU A 342 0.93 11.64 20.67
N SER A 343 0.98 12.55 19.69
CA SER A 343 1.82 13.77 19.76
C SER A 343 1.50 14.67 20.96
N GLN A 344 0.36 14.45 21.63
CA GLN A 344 -0.10 15.23 22.78
C GLN A 344 0.24 14.56 24.12
N ALA A 345 0.89 13.40 24.10
CA ALA A 345 1.37 12.71 25.31
C ALA A 345 2.74 13.23 25.79
N TYR A 346 3.33 14.17 25.00
CA TYR A 346 4.68 14.76 25.23
C TYR A 346 4.66 16.28 25.39
#